data_ec9370675c611fab75d0e1bad4bfffd6
#
_entry.id   ec9370675c611fab75d0e1bad4bfffd6
#
_cell.length_a   1.000
_cell.length_b   1.000
_cell.length_c   1.000
_cell.angle_alpha   90.00
_cell.angle_beta   90.00
_cell.angle_gamma   90.00
#
_symmetry.space_group_name_H-M   'P 1'
#
loop_
_entity.id
_entity.type
_entity.pdbx_description
1 polymer ?
#
loop_
_entity_poly.entity_id
_entity_poly.type
_entity_poly.pdbx_seq_one_letter_code
_entity_poly.pdbx_strand_id
1 'polypeptide(L)'
;MNEIIKQESSSVSQNIYKPSEIIGIFNSVLARQSVNAQIVYLRGIYLANQKQGNWAYCYDSLRDEDSQEELTLRLTQQQRENLKNGNLVSVGGVLNRNISSKGFIQIVLNVSRIEIVKEQAISEDEIKQSELRQKKSSIGFKNVDTIIENLLLSDRRPKIALIFAETSITMGDFEAGINAARTAIDFEEYRVSFSNSAELVTQLKKVDKLQYDIIAIVRGGG
;
A
#
# COMPACT_ATOMS: atom_id res chain seq x y z
N MET A 1 -17.18 -65.67 -30.85
CA MET A 1 -16.62 -64.47 -31.49
C MET A 1 -16.83 -63.28 -30.53
N ASN A 2 -15.87 -63.04 -29.71
CA ASN A 2 -15.89 -61.89 -28.79
C ASN A 2 -14.75 -60.97 -29.22
N GLU A 3 -15.09 -59.88 -29.88
CA GLU A 3 -14.16 -58.77 -30.16
C GLU A 3 -13.96 -57.94 -28.91
N ILE A 4 -12.74 -58.01 -28.40
CA ILE A 4 -12.29 -57.11 -27.32
C ILE A 4 -11.90 -55.79 -27.96
N ILE A 5 -12.74 -54.79 -27.77
CA ILE A 5 -12.43 -53.39 -28.12
C ILE A 5 -11.36 -52.90 -27.15
N LYS A 6 -10.11 -52.80 -27.61
CA LYS A 6 -9.04 -52.11 -26.92
C LYS A 6 -9.33 -50.61 -26.97
N GLN A 7 -9.74 -50.02 -25.84
CA GLN A 7 -9.70 -48.59 -25.67
C GLN A 7 -8.22 -48.14 -25.55
N GLU A 8 -7.74 -47.47 -26.58
CA GLU A 8 -6.50 -46.70 -26.50
C GLU A 8 -6.74 -45.48 -25.58
N SER A 9 -6.19 -45.56 -24.38
CA SER A 9 -6.07 -44.40 -23.50
C SER A 9 -5.05 -43.45 -24.09
N SER A 10 -5.51 -42.40 -24.74
CA SER A 10 -4.67 -41.26 -25.14
C SER A 10 -4.09 -40.66 -23.87
N SER A 11 -2.83 -40.92 -23.57
CA SER A 11 -2.07 -40.24 -22.55
C SER A 11 -1.90 -38.81 -22.97
N VAL A 12 -2.73 -37.89 -22.42
CA VAL A 12 -2.48 -36.46 -22.47
C VAL A 12 -1.16 -36.23 -21.75
N SER A 13 -0.10 -35.93 -22.50
CA SER A 13 1.19 -35.56 -21.91
C SER A 13 0.98 -34.27 -21.10
N GLN A 14 0.94 -34.39 -19.78
CA GLN A 14 0.91 -33.23 -18.89
C GLN A 14 2.28 -32.56 -18.97
N ASN A 15 2.33 -31.36 -19.50
CA ASN A 15 3.52 -30.54 -19.49
C ASN A 15 3.74 -30.04 -18.05
N ILE A 16 4.75 -30.56 -17.38
CA ILE A 16 5.16 -30.13 -16.05
C ILE A 16 6.19 -29.03 -16.20
N TYR A 17 5.81 -27.80 -15.79
CA TYR A 17 6.67 -26.63 -15.83
C TYR A 17 7.30 -26.35 -14.48
N LYS A 18 8.51 -25.79 -14.48
CA LYS A 18 9.11 -25.19 -13.29
C LYS A 18 8.48 -23.79 -13.06
N PRO A 19 8.41 -23.28 -11.82
CA PRO A 19 7.91 -21.93 -11.55
C PRO A 19 8.62 -20.85 -12.37
N SER A 20 9.94 -20.96 -12.57
CA SER A 20 10.73 -20.02 -13.40
C SER A 20 10.33 -20.05 -14.88
N GLU A 21 9.96 -21.21 -15.41
CA GLU A 21 9.52 -21.34 -16.80
C GLU A 21 8.14 -20.70 -17.00
N ILE A 22 7.22 -20.87 -16.06
CA ILE A 22 5.91 -20.21 -16.08
C ILE A 22 6.09 -18.70 -16.00
N ILE A 23 6.94 -18.19 -15.11
CA ILE A 23 7.26 -16.76 -15.02
C ILE A 23 7.86 -16.27 -16.35
N GLY A 24 8.77 -17.02 -16.96
CA GLY A 24 9.36 -16.72 -18.26
C GLY A 24 8.33 -16.65 -19.39
N ILE A 25 7.39 -17.61 -19.44
CA ILE A 25 6.29 -17.61 -20.42
C ILE A 25 5.39 -16.39 -20.21
N PHE A 26 4.98 -16.10 -18.98
CA PHE A 26 4.19 -14.91 -18.66
C PHE A 26 4.91 -13.63 -19.06
N ASN A 27 6.19 -13.49 -18.73
CA ASN A 27 7.01 -12.35 -19.13
C ASN A 27 7.05 -12.19 -20.65
N SER A 28 7.24 -13.27 -21.40
CA SER A 28 7.29 -13.21 -22.87
C SER A 28 5.95 -12.82 -23.50
N VAL A 29 4.83 -13.30 -22.95
CA VAL A 29 3.48 -12.95 -23.41
C VAL A 29 3.11 -11.50 -23.05
N LEU A 30 3.51 -11.05 -21.84
CA LEU A 30 3.21 -9.72 -21.35
C LEU A 30 4.18 -8.65 -21.91
N ALA A 31 5.42 -9.03 -22.22
CA ALA A 31 6.42 -8.14 -22.82
C ALA A 31 6.24 -7.92 -24.32
N ARG A 32 5.35 -8.66 -24.98
CA ARG A 32 5.04 -8.38 -26.37
C ARG A 32 4.44 -6.97 -26.48
N GLN A 33 5.31 -6.01 -26.77
CA GLN A 33 4.88 -4.73 -27.31
C GLN A 33 4.11 -5.04 -28.59
N SER A 34 2.83 -4.71 -28.62
CA SER A 34 2.11 -4.74 -29.89
C SER A 34 2.84 -3.75 -30.81
N VAL A 35 3.21 -4.18 -31.98
CA VAL A 35 3.85 -3.35 -33.03
C VAL A 35 3.00 -2.10 -33.34
N ASN A 36 1.73 -2.10 -32.93
CA ASN A 36 0.76 -0.99 -33.00
C ASN A 36 0.41 -0.49 -31.59
N ALA A 37 1.40 -0.01 -30.84
CA ALA A 37 1.15 0.67 -29.58
C ALA A 37 0.30 1.92 -29.83
N GLN A 38 -1.00 1.84 -29.57
CA GLN A 38 -1.90 2.97 -29.69
C GLN A 38 -1.66 3.95 -28.54
N ILE A 39 -1.61 5.23 -28.90
CA ILE A 39 -1.63 6.29 -27.89
C ILE A 39 -3.03 6.33 -27.29
N VAL A 40 -3.12 6.17 -25.99
CA VAL A 40 -4.34 6.34 -25.21
C VAL A 40 -4.35 7.72 -24.58
N TYR A 41 -5.53 8.33 -24.50
CA TYR A 41 -5.74 9.59 -23.82
C TYR A 41 -6.57 9.33 -22.57
N LEU A 42 -6.08 9.82 -21.43
CA LEU A 42 -6.71 9.65 -20.13
C LEU A 42 -6.88 11.01 -19.46
N ARG A 43 -7.85 11.11 -18.60
CA ARG A 43 -8.06 12.26 -17.75
C ARG A 43 -8.17 11.79 -16.30
N GLY A 44 -7.59 12.54 -15.37
CA GLY A 44 -7.65 12.21 -13.97
C GLY A 44 -6.84 13.17 -13.10
N ILE A 45 -6.81 12.89 -11.83
CA ILE A 45 -6.17 13.71 -10.80
C ILE A 45 -4.72 13.25 -10.65
N TYR A 46 -3.79 14.18 -10.86
CA TYR A 46 -2.37 13.94 -10.69
C TYR A 46 -1.98 13.91 -9.21
N LEU A 47 -1.23 12.89 -8.83
CA LEU A 47 -0.65 12.72 -7.50
C LEU A 47 0.83 12.40 -7.62
N ALA A 48 1.68 13.31 -7.13
CA ALA A 48 3.13 13.11 -7.14
C ALA A 48 3.57 12.07 -6.11
N ASN A 49 4.42 11.14 -6.50
CA ASN A 49 5.05 10.21 -5.58
C ASN A 49 6.28 10.87 -4.92
N GLN A 50 6.36 10.81 -3.59
CA GLN A 50 7.45 11.44 -2.82
C GLN A 50 8.81 10.73 -2.95
N LYS A 51 8.87 9.52 -3.51
CA LYS A 51 10.13 8.81 -3.75
C LYS A 51 10.91 9.48 -4.87
N GLN A 52 11.69 10.49 -4.53
CA GLN A 52 12.65 11.10 -5.42
C GLN A 52 13.99 10.35 -5.31
N GLY A 53 14.32 9.57 -6.33
CA GLY A 53 15.69 9.17 -6.59
C GLY A 53 16.21 9.98 -7.79
N ASN A 54 17.51 10.03 -7.98
CA ASN A 54 18.17 10.66 -9.14
C ASN A 54 17.93 9.83 -10.42
N TRP A 55 16.66 9.61 -10.76
CA TRP A 55 16.23 8.77 -11.88
C TRP A 55 15.88 9.66 -13.07
N ALA A 56 16.18 9.20 -14.26
CA ALA A 56 15.79 9.88 -15.50
C ALA A 56 14.27 10.02 -15.67
N TYR A 57 13.50 9.23 -14.93
CA TYR A 57 12.03 9.22 -14.97
C TYR A 57 11.44 9.24 -13.57
N CYS A 58 10.30 9.92 -13.45
CA CYS A 58 9.45 9.93 -12.26
C CYS A 58 8.29 8.95 -12.46
N TYR A 59 7.88 8.26 -11.39
CA TYR A 59 6.73 7.37 -11.38
C TYR A 59 5.70 7.94 -10.41
N ASP A 60 4.73 8.66 -10.97
CA ASP A 60 3.65 9.30 -10.23
C ASP A 60 2.32 8.58 -10.48
N SER A 61 1.24 8.98 -9.84
CA SER A 61 -0.08 8.38 -10.00
C SER A 61 -1.04 9.31 -10.74
N LEU A 62 -1.89 8.74 -11.56
CA LEU A 62 -3.11 9.34 -12.09
C LEU A 62 -4.29 8.65 -11.43
N ARG A 63 -5.01 9.36 -10.56
CA ARG A 63 -6.21 8.85 -9.90
C ARG A 63 -7.43 9.18 -10.74
N ASP A 64 -8.37 8.26 -10.81
CA ASP A 64 -9.67 8.48 -11.41
C ASP A 64 -10.44 9.61 -10.67
N GLU A 65 -11.29 10.37 -11.39
CA GLU A 65 -12.04 11.47 -10.82
C GLU A 65 -13.16 10.99 -9.88
N ASP A 66 -13.75 9.84 -10.16
CA ASP A 66 -14.95 9.32 -9.50
C ASP A 66 -14.64 8.14 -8.55
N SER A 67 -13.45 7.56 -8.63
CA SER A 67 -13.05 6.41 -7.83
C SER A 67 -11.67 6.61 -7.16
N GLN A 68 -11.22 5.60 -6.41
CA GLN A 68 -9.88 5.58 -5.82
C GLN A 68 -8.86 4.77 -6.64
N GLU A 69 -9.24 4.39 -7.86
CA GLU A 69 -8.35 3.65 -8.73
C GLU A 69 -7.22 4.54 -9.27
N GLU A 70 -6.01 4.01 -9.25
CA GLU A 70 -4.82 4.74 -9.64
C GLU A 70 -4.06 3.99 -10.74
N LEU A 71 -3.61 4.74 -11.74
CA LEU A 71 -2.72 4.27 -12.78
C LEU A 71 -1.35 4.93 -12.61
N THR A 72 -0.28 4.15 -12.73
CA THR A 72 1.08 4.71 -12.67
C THR A 72 1.43 5.44 -13.96
N LEU A 73 1.89 6.68 -13.82
CA LEU A 73 2.46 7.50 -14.89
C LEU A 73 3.99 7.43 -14.85
N ARG A 74 4.62 7.20 -15.99
CA ARG A 74 6.06 7.39 -16.17
C ARG A 74 6.30 8.69 -16.90
N LEU A 75 6.88 9.67 -16.20
CA LEU A 75 7.11 11.04 -16.63
C LEU A 75 8.60 11.34 -16.69
N THR A 76 9.01 12.24 -17.57
CA THR A 76 10.32 12.89 -17.49
C THR A 76 10.29 13.96 -16.40
N GLN A 77 11.45 14.36 -15.92
CA GLN A 77 11.61 15.47 -14.96
C GLN A 77 10.93 16.75 -15.49
N GLN A 78 11.18 17.09 -16.76
CA GLN A 78 10.61 18.27 -17.42
C GLN A 78 9.07 18.26 -17.46
N GLN A 79 8.46 17.08 -17.72
CA GLN A 79 7.00 16.96 -17.71
C GLN A 79 6.42 17.15 -16.30
N ARG A 80 7.18 16.81 -15.27
CA ARG A 80 6.77 16.89 -13.87
C ARG A 80 6.86 18.29 -13.27
N GLU A 81 7.77 19.13 -13.75
CA GLU A 81 8.11 20.44 -13.14
C GLU A 81 6.89 21.34 -12.90
N ASN A 82 5.92 21.33 -13.81
CA ASN A 82 4.74 22.19 -13.73
C ASN A 82 3.53 21.53 -13.06
N LEU A 83 3.65 20.26 -12.62
CA LEU A 83 2.55 19.50 -12.03
C LEU A 83 2.55 19.62 -10.52
N LYS A 84 1.36 19.78 -9.96
CA LYS A 84 1.13 19.83 -8.50
C LYS A 84 0.09 18.77 -8.11
N ASN A 85 0.21 18.25 -6.90
CA ASN A 85 -0.78 17.36 -6.33
C ASN A 85 -2.18 17.97 -6.41
N GLY A 86 -3.14 17.20 -6.92
CA GLY A 86 -4.52 17.65 -7.09
C GLY A 86 -4.82 18.38 -8.40
N ASN A 87 -3.84 18.53 -9.31
CA ASN A 87 -4.13 19.00 -10.65
C ASN A 87 -5.02 17.97 -11.39
N LEU A 88 -6.07 18.44 -12.04
CA LEU A 88 -6.77 17.68 -13.05
C LEU A 88 -5.98 17.76 -14.35
N VAL A 89 -5.54 16.63 -14.86
CA VAL A 89 -4.69 16.58 -16.06
C VAL A 89 -5.31 15.72 -17.15
N SER A 90 -5.01 16.09 -18.40
CA SER A 90 -5.21 15.24 -19.57
C SER A 90 -3.85 14.71 -19.98
N VAL A 91 -3.72 13.39 -20.10
CA VAL A 91 -2.46 12.73 -20.44
C VAL A 91 -2.63 11.86 -21.68
N GLY A 92 -1.65 11.92 -22.57
CA GLY A 92 -1.54 11.04 -23.72
C GLY A 92 -0.27 10.21 -23.63
N GLY A 93 -0.37 8.93 -23.91
CA GLY A 93 0.80 8.06 -23.84
C GLY A 93 0.52 6.62 -24.26
N VAL A 94 1.52 5.78 -24.08
CA VAL A 94 1.46 4.35 -24.42
C VAL A 94 1.43 3.53 -23.14
N LEU A 95 0.44 2.63 -23.05
CA LEU A 95 0.32 1.70 -21.93
C LEU A 95 1.40 0.61 -22.04
N ASN A 96 2.16 0.48 -20.97
CA ASN A 96 3.13 -0.58 -20.79
C ASN A 96 2.80 -1.41 -19.56
N ARG A 97 3.35 -2.62 -19.54
CA ARG A 97 3.26 -3.53 -18.40
C ARG A 97 4.65 -3.63 -17.79
N ASN A 98 4.72 -3.46 -16.49
CA ASN A 98 5.94 -3.66 -15.74
C ASN A 98 5.72 -4.79 -14.74
N ILE A 99 6.70 -5.69 -14.66
CA ILE A 99 6.65 -6.79 -13.68
C ILE A 99 7.69 -6.48 -12.63
N SER A 100 7.22 -6.32 -11.39
CA SER A 100 8.12 -6.12 -10.26
C SER A 100 8.93 -7.38 -9.98
N SER A 101 10.06 -7.23 -9.29
CA SER A 101 10.87 -8.37 -8.81
C SER A 101 10.12 -9.33 -7.90
N LYS A 102 8.98 -8.91 -7.35
CA LYS A 102 8.07 -9.73 -6.54
C LYS A 102 6.94 -10.40 -7.35
N GLY A 103 6.98 -10.31 -8.69
CA GLY A 103 5.98 -10.92 -9.57
C GLY A 103 4.67 -10.15 -9.72
N PHE A 104 4.54 -8.93 -9.18
CA PHE A 104 3.36 -8.10 -9.39
C PHE A 104 3.39 -7.45 -10.77
N ILE A 105 2.26 -7.55 -11.49
CA ILE A 105 2.05 -6.86 -12.75
C ILE A 105 1.54 -5.46 -12.44
N GLN A 106 2.25 -4.46 -12.95
CA GLN A 106 1.87 -3.06 -12.85
C GLN A 106 1.62 -2.51 -14.25
N ILE A 107 0.49 -1.85 -14.44
CA ILE A 107 0.20 -1.10 -15.66
C ILE A 107 0.80 0.29 -15.50
N VAL A 108 1.59 0.72 -16.49
CA VAL A 108 2.28 2.01 -16.48
C VAL A 108 1.99 2.74 -17.78
N LEU A 109 1.54 3.97 -17.72
CA LEU A 109 1.43 4.85 -18.88
C LEU A 109 2.77 5.58 -19.10
N ASN A 110 3.43 5.30 -20.20
CA ASN A 110 4.56 6.12 -20.65
C ASN A 110 4.02 7.40 -21.29
N VAL A 111 4.12 8.48 -20.56
CA VAL A 111 3.50 9.75 -20.94
C VAL A 111 4.32 10.42 -22.03
N SER A 112 3.66 10.70 -23.17
CA SER A 112 4.21 11.51 -24.27
C SER A 112 3.74 12.96 -24.20
N ARG A 113 2.53 13.21 -23.70
CA ARG A 113 1.93 14.54 -23.56
C ARG A 113 1.15 14.62 -22.25
N ILE A 114 1.25 15.75 -21.56
CA ILE A 114 0.47 16.04 -20.37
C ILE A 114 0.08 17.52 -20.38
N GLU A 115 -1.18 17.80 -20.04
CA GLU A 115 -1.75 19.15 -19.98
C GLU A 115 -2.59 19.28 -18.73
N ILE A 116 -2.46 20.43 -18.06
CA ILE A 116 -3.27 20.76 -16.89
C ILE A 116 -4.61 21.29 -17.38
N VAL A 117 -5.69 20.61 -17.04
CA VAL A 117 -7.07 21.00 -17.34
C VAL A 117 -7.61 21.95 -16.26
N LYS A 118 -7.25 21.66 -14.99
CA LYS A 118 -7.66 22.45 -13.83
C LYS A 118 -6.58 22.37 -12.75
N GLU A 119 -6.20 23.50 -12.18
CA GLU A 119 -5.10 23.53 -11.20
C GLU A 119 -5.42 22.83 -9.88
N GLN A 120 -6.67 22.92 -9.42
CA GLN A 120 -7.09 22.26 -8.18
C GLN A 120 -8.44 21.59 -8.39
N ALA A 121 -8.42 20.25 -8.48
CA ALA A 121 -9.61 19.43 -8.70
C ALA A 121 -10.13 18.76 -7.42
N ILE A 122 -9.27 18.63 -6.40
CA ILE A 122 -9.59 18.02 -5.10
C ILE A 122 -9.25 18.98 -3.97
N SER A 123 -9.87 18.74 -2.81
CA SER A 123 -9.64 19.55 -1.60
C SER A 123 -8.22 19.36 -1.05
N GLU A 124 -7.71 20.35 -0.32
CA GLU A 124 -6.40 20.21 0.36
C GLU A 124 -6.37 19.07 1.37
N ASP A 125 -7.50 18.74 1.98
CA ASP A 125 -7.59 17.65 2.95
C ASP A 125 -7.47 16.30 2.25
N GLU A 126 -8.02 16.13 1.05
CA GLU A 126 -7.82 14.91 0.25
C GLU A 126 -6.38 14.76 -0.21
N ILE A 127 -5.72 15.84 -0.58
CA ILE A 127 -4.29 15.85 -0.92
C ILE A 127 -3.47 15.36 0.28
N LYS A 128 -3.70 15.95 1.46
CA LYS A 128 -3.04 15.55 2.72
C LYS A 128 -3.27 14.08 3.05
N GLN A 129 -4.50 13.58 2.88
CA GLN A 129 -4.81 12.18 3.11
C GLN A 129 -4.05 11.26 2.14
N SER A 130 -3.97 11.62 0.86
CA SER A 130 -3.21 10.86 -0.14
C SER A 130 -1.72 10.82 0.21
N GLU A 131 -1.12 11.95 0.58
CA GLU A 131 0.26 12.04 1.02
C GLU A 131 0.54 11.19 2.26
N LEU A 132 -0.37 11.19 3.24
CA LEU A 132 -0.27 10.34 4.42
C LEU A 132 -0.34 8.85 4.08
N ARG A 133 -1.22 8.44 3.15
CA ARG A 133 -1.30 7.05 2.67
C ARG A 133 0.00 6.64 1.99
N GLN A 134 0.55 7.47 1.11
CA GLN A 134 1.83 7.22 0.43
C GLN A 134 2.97 7.11 1.43
N LYS A 135 3.05 8.03 2.40
CA LYS A 135 4.04 7.99 3.48
C LYS A 135 3.93 6.70 4.29
N LYS A 136 2.71 6.30 4.68
CA LYS A 136 2.46 5.05 5.39
C LYS A 136 2.92 3.83 4.57
N SER A 137 2.58 3.79 3.29
CA SER A 137 3.00 2.72 2.38
C SER A 137 4.52 2.65 2.22
N SER A 138 5.23 3.79 2.23
CA SER A 138 6.69 3.85 2.09
C SER A 138 7.44 3.37 3.35
N ILE A 139 6.87 3.61 4.54
CA ILE A 139 7.44 3.18 5.82
C ILE A 139 7.26 1.66 6.01
N GLY A 140 6.20 1.10 5.40
CA GLY A 140 5.85 -0.32 5.54
C GLY A 140 5.19 -0.64 6.89
N PHE A 141 4.90 -1.92 7.09
CA PHE A 141 4.41 -2.44 8.36
C PHE A 141 5.60 -2.91 9.20
N LYS A 142 5.68 -2.42 10.44
CA LYS A 142 6.54 -3.02 11.45
C LYS A 142 5.80 -4.19 12.07
N ASN A 143 6.44 -5.36 12.12
CA ASN A 143 5.87 -6.50 12.82
C ASN A 143 6.04 -6.26 14.32
N VAL A 144 4.93 -6.02 15.02
CA VAL A 144 4.90 -5.74 16.46
C VAL A 144 5.37 -6.95 17.26
N ASP A 145 4.99 -8.16 16.86
CA ASP A 145 5.39 -9.39 17.55
C ASP A 145 6.91 -9.56 17.53
N THR A 146 7.54 -9.34 16.38
CA THR A 146 9.00 -9.37 16.27
C THR A 146 9.68 -8.30 17.13
N ILE A 147 9.07 -7.12 17.27
CA ILE A 147 9.62 -6.07 18.16
C ILE A 147 9.57 -6.52 19.61
N ILE A 148 8.43 -7.03 20.06
CA ILE A 148 8.26 -7.54 21.44
C ILE A 148 9.24 -8.69 21.70
N GLU A 149 9.30 -9.67 20.79
CA GLU A 149 10.19 -10.82 20.89
C GLU A 149 11.66 -10.39 21.03
N ASN A 150 12.14 -9.49 20.18
CA ASN A 150 13.52 -9.01 20.24
C ASN A 150 13.83 -8.27 21.54
N LEU A 151 12.87 -7.50 22.08
CA LEU A 151 13.06 -6.81 23.36
C LEU A 151 13.16 -7.82 24.52
N LEU A 152 12.28 -8.81 24.56
CA LEU A 152 12.28 -9.86 25.57
C LEU A 152 13.54 -10.74 25.50
N LEU A 153 13.99 -11.09 24.28
CA LEU A 153 15.25 -11.83 24.07
C LEU A 153 16.48 -11.02 24.52
N SER A 154 16.39 -9.70 24.53
CA SER A 154 17.43 -8.79 25.02
C SER A 154 17.35 -8.52 26.52
N ASP A 155 16.54 -9.28 27.26
CA ASP A 155 16.26 -9.11 28.71
C ASP A 155 15.74 -7.69 29.06
N ARG A 156 15.05 -7.07 28.11
CA ARG A 156 14.42 -5.76 28.25
C ARG A 156 12.91 -5.89 28.26
N ARG A 157 12.27 -5.38 29.30
CA ARG A 157 10.80 -5.35 29.36
C ARG A 157 10.27 -4.31 28.38
N PRO A 158 9.41 -4.71 27.39
CA PRO A 158 8.75 -3.77 26.52
C PRO A 158 7.82 -2.82 27.29
N LYS A 159 7.83 -1.53 26.92
CA LYS A 159 6.93 -0.51 27.48
C LYS A 159 5.86 -0.19 26.45
N ILE A 160 4.61 -0.46 26.79
CA ILE A 160 3.47 -0.28 25.87
C ILE A 160 2.50 0.73 26.46
N ALA A 161 2.25 1.82 25.71
CA ALA A 161 1.15 2.74 26.02
C ALA A 161 -0.16 2.21 25.44
N LEU A 162 -1.17 2.05 26.29
CA LEU A 162 -2.51 1.64 25.92
C LEU A 162 -3.45 2.85 25.91
N ILE A 163 -4.00 3.19 24.75
CA ILE A 163 -4.94 4.29 24.61
C ILE A 163 -6.36 3.73 24.47
N PHE A 164 -7.19 3.95 25.48
CA PHE A 164 -8.58 3.52 25.54
C PHE A 164 -9.55 4.68 25.33
N ALA A 165 -10.74 4.38 24.81
CA ALA A 165 -11.85 5.32 24.86
C ALA A 165 -12.30 5.55 26.31
N GLU A 166 -12.69 6.79 26.67
CA GLU A 166 -13.17 7.15 28.01
C GLU A 166 -14.30 6.24 28.52
N THR A 167 -15.18 5.80 27.61
CA THR A 167 -16.37 4.97 27.91
C THR A 167 -16.17 3.49 27.58
N SER A 168 -14.96 3.02 27.41
CA SER A 168 -14.71 1.65 26.94
C SER A 168 -15.08 0.61 28.02
N ILE A 169 -16.08 -0.22 27.72
CA ILE A 169 -16.42 -1.42 28.48
C ILE A 169 -15.41 -2.56 28.23
N THR A 170 -14.68 -2.47 27.13
CA THR A 170 -13.72 -3.49 26.65
C THR A 170 -12.45 -3.60 27.47
N MET A 171 -12.28 -2.77 28.51
CA MET A 171 -11.09 -2.82 29.37
C MET A 171 -10.99 -4.15 30.10
N GLY A 172 -12.09 -4.66 30.63
CA GLY A 172 -12.12 -5.95 31.36
C GLY A 172 -11.73 -7.14 30.46
N ASP A 173 -12.23 -7.15 29.22
CA ASP A 173 -11.91 -8.20 28.25
C ASP A 173 -10.44 -8.12 27.83
N PHE A 174 -9.94 -6.90 27.60
CA PHE A 174 -8.54 -6.69 27.29
C PHE A 174 -7.63 -7.06 28.46
N GLU A 175 -7.97 -6.64 29.67
CA GLU A 175 -7.22 -6.99 30.90
C GLU A 175 -7.15 -8.49 31.11
N ALA A 176 -8.24 -9.21 30.89
CA ALA A 176 -8.27 -10.66 30.97
C ALA A 176 -7.32 -11.30 29.95
N GLY A 177 -7.28 -10.75 28.72
CA GLY A 177 -6.40 -11.22 27.65
C GLY A 177 -4.91 -10.98 27.89
N ILE A 178 -4.54 -9.87 28.53
CA ILE A 178 -3.13 -9.51 28.78
C ILE A 178 -2.60 -9.93 30.15
N ASN A 179 -3.43 -10.50 31.00
CA ASN A 179 -3.09 -10.75 32.41
C ASN A 179 -1.75 -11.52 32.57
N ALA A 180 -1.52 -12.55 31.77
CA ALA A 180 -0.27 -13.31 31.77
C ALA A 180 0.92 -12.47 31.24
N ALA A 181 0.69 -11.55 30.32
CA ALA A 181 1.73 -10.71 29.72
C ALA A 181 2.21 -9.58 30.67
N ARG A 182 1.41 -9.19 31.67
CA ARG A 182 1.78 -8.16 32.66
C ARG A 182 3.05 -8.50 33.48
N THR A 183 3.43 -9.75 33.53
CA THR A 183 4.67 -10.18 34.19
C THR A 183 5.91 -9.86 33.37
N ALA A 184 5.80 -9.77 32.05
CA ALA A 184 6.91 -9.58 31.12
C ALA A 184 6.89 -8.22 30.41
N ILE A 185 5.75 -7.51 30.40
CA ILE A 185 5.52 -6.27 29.66
C ILE A 185 4.98 -5.20 30.61
N ASP A 186 5.50 -3.99 30.50
CA ASP A 186 5.04 -2.83 31.24
C ASP A 186 3.98 -2.09 30.43
N PHE A 187 2.74 -2.00 30.95
CA PHE A 187 1.63 -1.31 30.35
C PHE A 187 1.31 -0.01 31.10
N GLU A 188 1.14 1.07 30.36
CA GLU A 188 0.65 2.35 30.88
C GLU A 188 -0.60 2.78 30.12
N GLU A 189 -1.65 3.16 30.86
CA GLU A 189 -2.99 3.38 30.32
C GLU A 189 -3.30 4.87 30.20
N TYR A 190 -3.90 5.23 29.06
CA TYR A 190 -4.37 6.57 28.76
C TYR A 190 -5.83 6.52 28.32
N ARG A 191 -6.65 7.44 28.83
CA ARG A 191 -8.04 7.60 28.48
C ARG A 191 -8.23 8.83 27.61
N VAL A 192 -8.99 8.69 26.52
CA VAL A 192 -9.23 9.79 25.58
C VAL A 192 -10.56 9.62 24.88
N SER A 193 -11.21 10.74 24.55
CA SER A 193 -12.44 10.71 23.74
C SER A 193 -12.10 10.39 22.28
N PHE A 194 -12.56 9.23 21.77
CA PHE A 194 -12.38 8.86 20.35
C PHE A 194 -13.34 9.58 19.40
N SER A 195 -14.40 10.20 19.93
CA SER A 195 -15.28 11.08 19.16
C SER A 195 -14.65 12.44 18.87
N ASN A 196 -13.65 12.84 19.65
CA ASN A 196 -12.88 14.06 19.46
C ASN A 196 -11.51 13.76 18.84
N SER A 197 -11.43 13.84 17.52
CA SER A 197 -10.19 13.54 16.77
C SER A 197 -9.02 14.47 17.17
N ALA A 198 -9.28 15.71 17.52
CA ALA A 198 -8.23 16.68 17.92
C ALA A 198 -7.62 16.29 19.28
N GLU A 199 -8.43 15.82 20.20
CA GLU A 199 -8.00 15.34 21.52
C GLU A 199 -7.18 14.07 21.39
N LEU A 200 -7.65 13.10 20.61
CA LEU A 200 -6.92 11.86 20.32
C LEU A 200 -5.54 12.15 19.72
N VAL A 201 -5.46 13.03 18.71
CA VAL A 201 -4.18 13.41 18.10
C VAL A 201 -3.26 14.12 19.11
N THR A 202 -3.82 14.97 19.97
CA THR A 202 -3.05 15.66 21.01
C THR A 202 -2.48 14.67 22.01
N GLN A 203 -3.28 13.69 22.44
CA GLN A 203 -2.83 12.65 23.37
C GLN A 203 -1.77 11.74 22.72
N LEU A 204 -1.97 11.32 21.46
CA LEU A 204 -0.96 10.55 20.72
C LEU A 204 0.37 11.28 20.64
N LYS A 205 0.36 12.59 20.35
CA LYS A 205 1.59 13.40 20.32
C LYS A 205 2.28 13.53 21.69
N LYS A 206 1.53 13.49 22.78
CA LYS A 206 2.11 13.48 24.13
C LYS A 206 2.77 12.15 24.41
N VAL A 207 2.06 11.06 24.14
CA VAL A 207 2.53 9.69 24.39
C VAL A 207 3.75 9.36 23.54
N ASP A 208 3.78 9.80 22.28
CA ASP A 208 4.92 9.61 21.36
C ASP A 208 6.24 10.20 21.90
N LYS A 209 6.15 11.27 22.71
CA LYS A 209 7.32 11.88 23.36
C LYS A 209 7.84 11.11 24.56
N LEU A 210 7.08 10.18 25.13
CA LEU A 210 7.39 9.47 26.35
C LEU A 210 8.21 8.17 26.13
N GLN A 211 8.68 7.94 24.88
CA GLN A 211 9.58 6.85 24.52
C GLN A 211 9.05 5.45 24.84
N TYR A 212 7.77 5.19 24.58
CA TYR A 212 7.24 3.83 24.55
C TYR A 212 7.77 3.06 23.35
N ASP A 213 7.93 1.75 23.52
CA ASP A 213 8.30 0.87 22.41
C ASP A 213 7.13 0.67 21.45
N ILE A 214 5.90 0.68 21.97
CA ILE A 214 4.65 0.49 21.21
C ILE A 214 3.56 1.39 21.79
N ILE A 215 2.75 1.96 20.90
CA ILE A 215 1.51 2.65 21.26
C ILE A 215 0.35 1.83 20.68
N ALA A 216 -0.48 1.27 21.53
CA ALA A 216 -1.65 0.50 21.16
C ALA A 216 -2.93 1.32 21.36
N ILE A 217 -3.74 1.46 20.29
CA ILE A 217 -5.05 2.08 20.35
C ILE A 217 -6.08 0.97 20.48
N VAL A 218 -6.74 0.90 21.63
CA VAL A 218 -7.71 -0.15 21.95
C VAL A 218 -9.12 0.43 21.81
N ARG A 219 -9.79 0.01 20.75
CA ARG A 219 -11.18 0.39 20.45
C ARG A 219 -12.06 -0.83 20.58
N GLY A 220 -13.13 -0.72 21.38
CA GLY A 220 -14.18 -1.73 21.41
C GLY A 220 -14.88 -1.82 20.06
N GLY A 221 -15.18 -3.03 19.64
CA GLY A 221 -16.07 -3.25 18.52
C GLY A 221 -17.50 -2.80 18.90
N GLY A 222 -18.04 -1.86 18.15
CA GLY A 222 -19.45 -1.48 18.17
C GLY A 222 -20.12 -2.12 16.96
#